data_14204de64dc424762c38f256f5330e11
#
_entry.id   14204de64dc424762c38f256f5330e11
#
_cell.length_a   1.000
_cell.length_b   1.000
_cell.length_c   1.000
_cell.angle_alpha   90.00
_cell.angle_beta   90.00
_cell.angle_gamma   90.00
#
_symmetry.space_group_name_H-M   'P 1'
#
loop_
_entity.id
_entity.type
_entity.pdbx_description
1 polymer ?
#
loop_
_entity_poly.entity_id
_entity_poly.type
_entity_poly.pdbx_seq_one_letter_code
_entity_poly.pdbx_strand_id
1 'polypeptide(L)'
;MSEWEIIEEIKENASIKVIGVGGGGGNAVQHMVECGIEGAEFISINTDKQALDKNEASTKLILGMEITDGLGAGANPMIGREAALEDRDKLRDMLKGTDMVFVTAGMGGGTGTGAAPIVAQVAKELGILTVAVVTKPFELEGAKRMKIAQEGIKAVSYTHLRAHET
;
A
#
# COMPACT_ATOMS: atom_id res chain seq x y z
N MET A 1 -19.70 16.08 -32.17
CA MET A 1 -18.91 15.03 -31.46
C MET A 1 -19.89 14.02 -30.91
N SER A 2 -19.70 12.78 -31.23
CA SER A 2 -20.51 11.72 -30.65
C SER A 2 -20.05 11.42 -29.22
N GLU A 3 -20.97 11.01 -28.35
CA GLU A 3 -20.72 10.65 -26.96
C GLU A 3 -19.59 9.58 -26.81
N TRP A 4 -19.31 8.85 -27.86
CA TRP A 4 -18.29 7.80 -27.93
C TRP A 4 -16.84 8.32 -28.07
N GLU A 5 -16.64 9.49 -28.67
CA GLU A 5 -15.30 10.11 -28.80
C GLU A 5 -14.79 10.63 -27.48
N ILE A 6 -15.67 11.08 -26.59
CA ILE A 6 -15.32 11.56 -25.24
C ILE A 6 -14.82 10.41 -24.35
N ILE A 7 -15.37 9.19 -24.53
CA ILE A 7 -14.99 8.01 -23.74
C ILE A 7 -13.62 7.46 -24.19
N GLU A 8 -13.26 7.59 -25.45
CA GLU A 8 -11.94 7.17 -25.93
C GLU A 8 -10.81 8.11 -25.45
N GLU A 9 -11.01 9.41 -25.42
CA GLU A 9 -10.03 10.36 -24.88
C GLU A 9 -9.75 10.18 -23.38
N ILE A 10 -10.74 9.73 -22.60
CA ILE A 10 -10.58 9.51 -21.15
C ILE A 10 -9.75 8.23 -20.87
N LYS A 11 -9.73 7.27 -21.80
CA LYS A 11 -9.00 5.99 -21.61
C LYS A 11 -7.50 6.07 -21.90
N GLU A 12 -7.04 7.04 -22.67
CA GLU A 12 -5.62 7.11 -23.05
C GLU A 12 -4.68 7.68 -21.98
N ASN A 13 -5.20 8.28 -20.88
CA ASN A 13 -4.41 8.94 -19.85
C ASN A 13 -4.72 8.51 -18.41
N ALA A 14 -5.13 7.25 -18.20
CA ALA A 14 -5.40 6.75 -16.84
C ALA A 14 -4.12 6.71 -15.99
N SER A 15 -4.13 7.40 -14.85
CA SER A 15 -3.04 7.38 -13.86
C SER A 15 -3.21 6.18 -12.93
N ILE A 16 -2.28 5.24 -13.03
CA ILE A 16 -2.26 4.02 -12.20
C ILE A 16 -1.05 4.05 -11.28
N LYS A 17 -1.26 3.79 -10.01
CA LYS A 17 -0.19 3.66 -9.01
C LYS A 17 -0.22 2.29 -8.34
N VAL A 18 0.94 1.77 -8.06
CA VAL A 18 1.14 0.56 -7.25
C VAL A 18 1.91 0.94 -6.00
N ILE A 19 1.30 0.75 -4.84
CA ILE A 19 1.88 1.11 -3.55
C ILE A 19 2.22 -0.15 -2.77
N GLY A 20 3.49 -0.37 -2.52
CA GLY A 20 3.98 -1.41 -1.61
C GLY A 20 4.09 -0.87 -0.19
N VAL A 21 3.38 -1.48 0.75
CA VAL A 21 3.31 -1.07 2.15
C VAL A 21 4.07 -2.05 3.03
N GLY A 22 5.06 -1.55 3.75
CA GLY A 22 5.91 -2.33 4.64
C GLY A 22 6.91 -3.21 3.89
N GLY A 23 7.54 -4.15 4.59
CA GLY A 23 8.59 -5.00 4.03
C GLY A 23 8.10 -5.90 2.90
N GLY A 24 6.99 -6.60 3.10
CA GLY A 24 6.41 -7.50 2.08
C GLY A 24 5.92 -6.75 0.84
N GLY A 25 5.21 -5.65 1.04
CA GLY A 25 4.74 -4.79 -0.05
C GLY A 25 5.90 -4.13 -0.81
N GLY A 26 6.91 -3.66 -0.08
CA GLY A 26 8.15 -3.11 -0.66
C GLY A 26 8.88 -4.13 -1.53
N ASN A 27 8.98 -5.38 -1.09
CA ASN A 27 9.58 -6.47 -1.87
C ASN A 27 8.79 -6.76 -3.14
N ALA A 28 7.47 -6.73 -3.08
CA ALA A 28 6.62 -6.92 -4.26
C ALA A 28 6.83 -5.81 -5.30
N VAL A 29 6.87 -4.55 -4.87
CA VAL A 29 7.18 -3.41 -5.75
C VAL A 29 8.58 -3.51 -6.32
N GLN A 30 9.59 -3.86 -5.51
CA GLN A 30 10.96 -4.08 -5.96
C GLN A 30 11.02 -5.11 -7.10
N HIS A 31 10.34 -6.22 -6.93
CA HIS A 31 10.27 -7.25 -7.96
C HIS A 31 9.61 -6.77 -9.25
N MET A 32 8.53 -6.00 -9.15
CA MET A 32 7.87 -5.42 -10.33
C MET A 32 8.78 -4.45 -11.09
N VAL A 33 9.53 -3.62 -10.38
CA VAL A 33 10.52 -2.70 -10.97
C VAL A 33 11.64 -3.47 -11.67
N GLU A 34 12.18 -4.50 -11.03
CA GLU A 34 13.21 -5.36 -11.62
C GLU A 34 12.72 -6.11 -12.88
N CYS A 35 11.47 -6.51 -12.91
CA CYS A 35 10.85 -7.11 -14.09
C CYS A 35 10.53 -6.11 -15.22
N GLY A 36 10.74 -4.83 -15.01
CA GLY A 36 10.52 -3.78 -16.02
C GLY A 36 9.04 -3.59 -16.36
N ILE A 37 8.13 -3.81 -15.42
CA ILE A 37 6.70 -3.58 -15.63
C ILE A 37 6.45 -2.09 -15.86
N GLU A 38 5.74 -1.77 -16.94
CA GLU A 38 5.41 -0.41 -17.36
C GLU A 38 3.92 -0.12 -17.19
N GLY A 39 3.53 1.15 -17.30
CA GLY A 39 2.13 1.59 -17.28
C GLY A 39 1.61 1.98 -15.90
N ALA A 40 2.44 1.92 -14.85
CA ALA A 40 2.11 2.36 -13.51
C ALA A 40 3.30 3.08 -12.85
N GLU A 41 3.00 3.98 -11.92
CA GLU A 41 4.00 4.53 -11.01
C GLU A 41 4.14 3.60 -9.80
N PHE A 42 5.37 3.20 -9.49
CA PHE A 42 5.67 2.34 -8.35
C PHE A 42 6.10 3.17 -7.15
N ILE A 43 5.44 2.92 -6.03
CA ILE A 43 5.65 3.64 -4.78
C ILE A 43 5.93 2.63 -3.67
N SER A 44 6.97 2.87 -2.89
CA SER A 44 7.26 2.09 -1.68
C SER A 44 7.10 2.97 -0.45
N ILE A 45 6.31 2.51 0.51
CA ILE A 45 6.14 3.18 1.80
C ILE A 45 6.48 2.23 2.95
N ASN A 46 7.19 2.73 3.92
CA ASN A 46 7.63 1.92 5.07
C ASN A 46 7.90 2.80 6.29
N THR A 47 7.89 2.22 7.47
CA THR A 47 8.39 2.80 8.72
C THR A 47 9.87 2.51 8.94
N ASP A 48 10.45 1.57 8.19
CA ASP A 48 11.86 1.21 8.22
C ASP A 48 12.62 1.94 7.12
N LYS A 49 13.43 2.92 7.51
CA LYS A 49 14.21 3.74 6.59
C LYS A 49 15.25 2.90 5.83
N GLN A 50 15.91 1.95 6.49
CA GLN A 50 16.95 1.14 5.84
C GLN A 50 16.36 0.25 4.73
N ALA A 51 15.19 -0.35 4.98
CA ALA A 51 14.49 -1.12 3.96
C ALA A 51 14.05 -0.24 2.79
N LEU A 52 13.58 0.96 3.09
CA LEU A 52 13.13 1.92 2.08
C LEU A 52 14.29 2.44 1.22
N ASP A 53 15.45 2.73 1.82
CA ASP A 53 16.63 3.22 1.11
C ASP A 53 17.14 2.19 0.07
N LYS A 54 16.98 0.91 0.34
CA LYS A 54 17.36 -0.18 -0.57
C LYS A 54 16.35 -0.45 -1.69
N ASN A 55 15.16 0.11 -1.59
CA ASN A 55 14.10 -0.09 -2.57
C ASN A 55 14.32 0.79 -3.80
N GLU A 56 14.07 0.27 -4.99
CA GLU A 56 14.27 0.96 -6.28
C GLU A 56 12.99 1.60 -6.84
N ALA A 57 11.92 1.68 -6.05
CA ALA A 57 10.72 2.41 -6.45
C ALA A 57 11.04 3.87 -6.77
N SER A 58 10.41 4.42 -7.81
CA SER A 58 10.62 5.81 -8.23
C SER A 58 10.18 6.82 -7.18
N THR A 59 9.18 6.48 -6.40
CA THR A 59 8.67 7.29 -5.29
C THR A 59 8.74 6.49 -3.99
N LYS A 60 9.29 7.10 -2.95
CA LYS A 60 9.43 6.48 -1.63
C LYS A 60 8.92 7.43 -0.56
N LEU A 61 8.20 6.89 0.42
CA LEU A 61 7.69 7.65 1.57
C LEU A 61 7.98 6.90 2.86
N ILE A 62 8.73 7.53 3.74
CA ILE A 62 8.88 7.06 5.12
C ILE A 62 7.64 7.47 5.93
N LEU A 63 7.07 6.52 6.65
CA LEU A 63 5.91 6.76 7.52
C LEU A 63 6.33 6.85 8.99
N GLY A 64 5.72 7.77 9.70
CA GLY A 64 5.77 7.83 11.16
C GLY A 64 7.16 8.09 11.72
N MET A 65 7.90 9.04 11.18
CA MET A 65 9.24 9.38 11.65
C MET A 65 9.27 9.82 13.13
N GLU A 66 8.25 10.52 13.59
CA GLU A 66 8.14 10.95 15.00
C GLU A 66 7.86 9.77 15.93
N ILE A 67 7.13 8.75 15.45
CA ILE A 67 6.75 7.59 16.25
C ILE A 67 7.84 6.51 16.24
N THR A 68 8.54 6.32 15.11
CA THR A 68 9.44 5.17 14.91
C THR A 68 10.92 5.51 14.77
N ASP A 69 11.28 6.79 14.62
CA ASP A 69 12.63 7.22 14.25
C ASP A 69 13.21 6.51 13.00
N GLY A 70 12.32 6.00 12.13
CA GLY A 70 12.73 5.25 10.97
C GLY A 70 13.24 3.82 11.26
N LEU A 71 12.99 3.32 12.46
CA LEU A 71 13.45 1.98 12.90
C LEU A 71 12.43 0.86 12.68
N GLY A 72 11.28 1.21 12.10
CA GLY A 72 10.21 0.25 11.83
C GLY A 72 9.17 0.14 12.94
N ALA A 73 8.14 -0.64 12.69
CA ALA A 73 7.00 -0.82 13.61
C ALA A 73 7.20 -1.95 14.63
N GLY A 74 8.33 -2.65 14.61
CA GLY A 74 8.62 -3.72 15.58
C GLY A 74 7.58 -4.84 15.59
N ALA A 75 7.05 -5.23 14.44
CA ALA A 75 5.97 -6.22 14.29
C ALA A 75 4.66 -5.86 15.03
N ASN A 76 4.46 -4.59 15.36
CA ASN A 76 3.26 -4.10 16.04
C ASN A 76 2.36 -3.33 15.05
N PRO A 77 1.18 -3.89 14.67
CA PRO A 77 0.25 -3.24 13.75
C PRO A 77 -0.27 -1.89 14.23
N MET A 78 -0.41 -1.68 15.54
CA MET A 78 -0.84 -0.39 16.09
C MET A 78 0.14 0.72 15.75
N ILE A 79 1.45 0.44 15.85
CA ILE A 79 2.50 1.41 15.48
C ILE A 79 2.45 1.67 13.98
N GLY A 80 2.28 0.64 13.15
CA GLY A 80 2.13 0.80 11.70
C GLY A 80 0.91 1.66 11.34
N ARG A 81 -0.20 1.47 12.03
CA ARG A 81 -1.41 2.27 11.87
C ARG A 81 -1.18 3.74 12.26
N GLU A 82 -0.62 3.97 13.44
CA GLU A 82 -0.34 5.32 13.93
C GLU A 82 0.64 6.07 13.02
N ALA A 83 1.67 5.38 12.52
CA ALA A 83 2.60 5.92 11.55
C ALA A 83 1.92 6.39 10.26
N ALA A 84 0.98 5.61 9.73
CA ALA A 84 0.20 6.00 8.56
C ALA A 84 -0.74 7.17 8.85
N LEU A 85 -1.34 7.22 10.04
CA LEU A 85 -2.19 8.34 10.47
C LEU A 85 -1.39 9.63 10.65
N GLU A 86 -0.17 9.56 11.16
CA GLU A 86 0.74 10.71 11.28
C GLU A 86 0.99 11.36 9.90
N ASP A 87 1.21 10.56 8.88
CA ASP A 87 1.52 11.02 7.53
C ASP A 87 0.33 10.95 6.55
N ARG A 88 -0.89 10.95 7.08
CA ARG A 88 -2.12 10.86 6.28
C ARG A 88 -2.21 11.94 5.19
N ASP A 89 -1.83 13.17 5.50
CA ASP A 89 -1.86 14.27 4.54
C ASP A 89 -0.85 14.06 3.41
N LYS A 90 0.33 13.53 3.70
CA LYS A 90 1.32 13.15 2.68
C LYS A 90 0.81 12.02 1.79
N LEU A 91 0.14 11.02 2.37
CA LEU A 91 -0.52 9.95 1.61
C LEU A 91 -1.61 10.51 0.69
N ARG A 92 -2.42 11.42 1.19
CA ARG A 92 -3.45 12.08 0.40
C ARG A 92 -2.84 12.86 -0.77
N ASP A 93 -1.82 13.65 -0.53
CA ASP A 93 -1.16 14.45 -1.57
C ASP A 93 -0.51 13.56 -2.64
N MET A 94 0.10 12.46 -2.22
CA MET A 94 0.71 11.48 -3.13
C MET A 94 -0.33 10.78 -4.02
N LEU A 95 -1.56 10.60 -3.53
CA LEU A 95 -2.63 9.90 -4.24
C LEU A 95 -3.51 10.82 -5.10
N LYS A 96 -3.45 12.13 -4.92
CA LYS A 96 -4.25 13.08 -5.71
C LYS A 96 -4.02 12.89 -7.20
N GLY A 97 -5.12 12.93 -7.98
CA GLY A 97 -5.08 12.79 -9.42
C GLY A 97 -4.85 11.35 -9.94
N THR A 98 -4.86 10.38 -9.05
CA THR A 98 -4.76 8.96 -9.41
C THR A 98 -6.14 8.41 -9.77
N ASP A 99 -6.25 7.67 -10.86
CA ASP A 99 -7.50 7.03 -11.29
C ASP A 99 -7.67 5.65 -10.66
N MET A 100 -6.59 4.90 -10.53
CA MET A 100 -6.60 3.55 -9.95
C MET A 100 -5.34 3.32 -9.12
N VAL A 101 -5.49 2.68 -7.97
CA VAL A 101 -4.37 2.30 -7.11
C VAL A 101 -4.46 0.83 -6.69
N PHE A 102 -3.31 0.16 -6.79
CA PHE A 102 -3.10 -1.15 -6.19
C PHE A 102 -2.30 -0.97 -4.89
N VAL A 103 -2.86 -1.45 -3.79
CA VAL A 103 -2.18 -1.47 -2.49
C VAL A 103 -1.74 -2.89 -2.21
N THR A 104 -0.44 -3.12 -2.13
CA THR A 104 0.12 -4.45 -1.83
C THR A 104 0.83 -4.45 -0.48
N ALA A 105 0.56 -5.47 0.33
CA ALA A 105 1.14 -5.60 1.66
C ALA A 105 1.24 -7.07 2.08
N GLY A 106 2.28 -7.40 2.86
CA GLY A 106 2.34 -8.65 3.60
C GLY A 106 1.65 -8.48 4.95
N MET A 107 0.60 -9.27 5.18
CA MET A 107 -0.12 -9.26 6.45
C MET A 107 0.55 -10.17 7.49
N GLY A 108 0.48 -9.77 8.75
CA GLY A 108 1.09 -10.50 9.88
C GLY A 108 2.27 -9.77 10.54
N GLY A 109 2.82 -8.76 9.88
CA GLY A 109 3.83 -7.86 10.45
C GLY A 109 3.22 -6.57 11.03
N GLY A 110 4.05 -5.58 11.26
CA GLY A 110 3.62 -4.30 11.84
C GLY A 110 3.13 -3.31 10.79
N THR A 111 4.03 -2.86 9.91
CA THR A 111 3.75 -1.77 8.96
C THR A 111 2.69 -2.17 7.93
N GLY A 112 2.87 -3.30 7.25
CA GLY A 112 1.92 -3.74 6.22
C GLY A 112 0.51 -3.92 6.78
N THR A 113 0.39 -4.63 7.90
CA THR A 113 -0.89 -4.92 8.56
C THR A 113 -1.61 -3.67 9.04
N GLY A 114 -0.87 -2.73 9.67
CA GLY A 114 -1.44 -1.53 10.27
C GLY A 114 -1.66 -0.39 9.27
N ALA A 115 -0.73 -0.16 8.36
CA ALA A 115 -0.75 0.98 7.46
C ALA A 115 -1.55 0.75 6.17
N ALA A 116 -1.58 -0.47 5.62
CA ALA A 116 -2.30 -0.75 4.38
C ALA A 116 -3.79 -0.36 4.44
N PRO A 117 -4.54 -0.65 5.53
CA PRO A 117 -5.92 -0.20 5.64
C PRO A 117 -6.08 1.32 5.58
N ILE A 118 -5.15 2.07 6.16
CA ILE A 118 -5.17 3.53 6.14
C ILE A 118 -4.91 4.06 4.73
N VAL A 119 -3.94 3.51 4.02
CA VAL A 119 -3.67 3.87 2.62
C VAL A 119 -4.89 3.62 1.74
N ALA A 120 -5.51 2.45 1.89
CA ALA A 120 -6.73 2.09 1.16
C ALA A 120 -7.90 3.04 1.49
N GLN A 121 -8.06 3.42 2.76
CA GLN A 121 -9.09 4.36 3.19
C GLN A 121 -8.89 5.75 2.58
N VAL A 122 -7.66 6.26 2.58
CA VAL A 122 -7.34 7.56 1.97
C VAL A 122 -7.64 7.55 0.47
N ALA A 123 -7.24 6.50 -0.24
CA ALA A 123 -7.53 6.33 -1.66
C ALA A 123 -9.05 6.34 -1.93
N LYS A 124 -9.80 5.62 -1.12
CA LYS A 124 -11.27 5.57 -1.23
C LYS A 124 -11.92 6.92 -0.97
N GLU A 125 -11.48 7.66 0.03
CA GLU A 125 -11.99 9.00 0.34
C GLU A 125 -11.76 10.00 -0.82
N LEU A 126 -10.70 9.79 -1.61
CA LEU A 126 -10.41 10.55 -2.82
C LEU A 126 -11.19 10.07 -4.06
N GLY A 127 -12.04 9.05 -3.92
CA GLY A 127 -12.82 8.49 -5.03
C GLY A 127 -11.99 7.65 -6.00
N ILE A 128 -10.81 7.19 -5.61
CA ILE A 128 -9.90 6.40 -6.44
C ILE A 128 -10.36 4.93 -6.43
N LEU A 129 -10.41 4.30 -7.61
CA LEU A 129 -10.61 2.86 -7.72
C LEU A 129 -9.43 2.13 -7.05
N THR A 130 -9.70 1.42 -5.97
CA THR A 130 -8.67 0.83 -5.12
C THR A 130 -8.79 -0.69 -5.08
N VAL A 131 -7.68 -1.37 -5.34
CA VAL A 131 -7.54 -2.83 -5.25
C VAL A 131 -6.44 -3.16 -4.26
N ALA A 132 -6.76 -3.96 -3.26
CA ALA A 132 -5.76 -4.46 -2.31
C ALA A 132 -5.33 -5.89 -2.69
N VAL A 133 -4.03 -6.12 -2.74
CA VAL A 133 -3.42 -7.44 -2.96
C VAL A 133 -2.54 -7.76 -1.77
N VAL A 134 -2.93 -8.72 -0.97
CA VAL A 134 -2.26 -9.01 0.30
C VAL A 134 -1.83 -10.48 0.39
N THR A 135 -0.72 -10.72 1.09
CA THR A 135 -0.25 -12.06 1.41
C THR A 135 -0.56 -12.40 2.87
N LYS A 136 -0.86 -13.67 3.13
CA LYS A 136 -0.96 -14.23 4.47
C LYS A 136 0.34 -14.93 4.86
N PRO A 137 0.70 -14.99 6.15
CA PRO A 137 1.78 -15.83 6.61
C PRO A 137 1.47 -17.32 6.39
N PHE A 138 2.49 -18.13 6.21
CA PHE A 138 2.36 -19.58 6.21
C PHE A 138 2.02 -20.10 7.61
N GLU A 139 1.38 -21.26 7.70
CA GLU A 139 1.04 -21.90 8.99
C GLU A 139 2.26 -22.09 9.90
N LEU A 140 3.42 -22.36 9.31
CA LEU A 140 4.68 -22.54 10.05
C LEU A 140 5.22 -21.25 10.70
N GLU A 141 4.71 -20.07 10.30
CA GLU A 141 5.10 -18.79 10.90
C GLU A 141 4.42 -18.52 12.25
N GLY A 142 3.45 -19.34 12.62
CA GLY A 142 2.80 -19.33 13.92
C GLY A 142 1.40 -18.71 13.94
N ALA A 143 0.59 -19.20 14.88
CA ALA A 143 -0.80 -18.79 15.03
C ALA A 143 -0.99 -17.29 15.36
N LYS A 144 -0.06 -16.69 16.10
CA LYS A 144 -0.09 -15.27 16.45
C LYS A 144 0.00 -14.39 15.22
N ARG A 145 0.93 -14.70 14.32
CA ARG A 145 1.10 -13.96 13.05
C ARG A 145 -0.12 -14.10 12.15
N MET A 146 -0.68 -15.31 12.07
CA MET A 146 -1.89 -15.58 11.30
C MET A 146 -3.10 -14.78 11.84
N LYS A 147 -3.26 -14.69 13.14
CA LYS A 147 -4.33 -13.92 13.78
C LYS A 147 -4.20 -12.42 13.43
N ILE A 148 -3.00 -11.87 13.56
CA ILE A 148 -2.72 -10.47 13.20
C ILE A 148 -3.02 -10.24 11.71
N ALA A 149 -2.63 -11.15 10.84
CA ALA A 149 -2.91 -11.08 9.41
C ALA A 149 -4.41 -11.06 9.12
N GLN A 150 -5.20 -11.92 9.76
CA GLN A 150 -6.65 -11.98 9.60
C GLN A 150 -7.34 -10.68 10.04
N GLU A 151 -6.89 -10.07 11.12
CA GLU A 151 -7.40 -8.78 11.59
C GLU A 151 -7.08 -7.65 10.59
N GLY A 152 -5.88 -7.64 10.03
CA GLY A 152 -5.47 -6.69 8.99
C GLY A 152 -6.28 -6.84 7.71
N ILE A 153 -6.53 -8.06 7.27
CA ILE A 153 -7.36 -8.35 6.09
C ILE A 153 -8.79 -7.87 6.29
N LYS A 154 -9.36 -8.09 7.48
CA LYS A 154 -10.69 -7.55 7.82
C LYS A 154 -10.71 -6.03 7.74
N ALA A 155 -9.70 -5.35 8.30
CA ALA A 155 -9.62 -3.90 8.26
C ALA A 155 -9.56 -3.36 6.83
N VAL A 156 -8.82 -3.99 5.93
CA VAL A 156 -8.82 -3.65 4.50
C VAL A 156 -10.18 -3.92 3.86
N SER A 157 -10.80 -5.05 4.16
CA SER A 157 -12.10 -5.46 3.58
C SER A 157 -13.24 -4.52 4.01
N TYR A 158 -13.21 -3.97 5.22
CA TYR A 158 -14.20 -3.00 5.69
C TYR A 158 -14.22 -1.69 4.90
N THR A 159 -13.18 -1.41 4.12
CA THR A 159 -13.17 -0.27 3.22
C THR A 159 -13.98 -0.49 1.93
N HIS A 160 -14.69 -1.62 1.81
CA HIS A 160 -15.44 -2.05 0.62
C HIS A 160 -14.58 -2.19 -0.65
N LEU A 161 -13.35 -2.64 -0.47
CA LEU A 161 -12.42 -2.93 -1.56
C LEU A 161 -12.55 -4.37 -2.04
N ARG A 162 -12.18 -4.62 -3.29
CA ARG A 162 -11.88 -5.97 -3.73
C ARG A 162 -10.50 -6.35 -3.21
N ALA A 163 -10.44 -7.17 -2.17
CA ALA A 163 -9.20 -7.73 -1.66
C ALA A 163 -8.93 -9.07 -2.35
N HIS A 164 -7.73 -9.22 -2.90
CA HIS A 164 -7.21 -10.48 -3.40
C HIS A 164 -6.13 -10.96 -2.45
N GLU A 165 -6.27 -12.20 -2.00
CA GLU A 165 -5.30 -12.88 -1.15
C GLU A 165 -4.44 -13.82 -2.01
N THR A 166 -3.16 -13.78 -1.77
CA THR A 166 -2.21 -14.73 -2.37
C THR A 166 -1.47 -15.53 -1.31
#